data_7364dd33452478720bc4bac797f93bee
#
_entry.id   7364dd33452478720bc4bac797f93bee
#
_cell.length_a   1.000
_cell.length_b   1.000
_cell.length_c   1.000
_cell.angle_alpha   90.00
_cell.angle_beta   90.00
_cell.angle_gamma   90.00
#
_symmetry.space_group_name_H-M   'P 1'
#
loop_
_entity.id
_entity.type
_entity.pdbx_description
1 polymer ?
#
loop_
_entity_poly.entity_id
_entity_poly.type
_entity_poly.pdbx_seq_one_letter_code
_entity_poly.pdbx_strand_id
1 'polypeptide(L)'
;MILSEKNNALFFTDSGPLGETSIESSQGSVFAIDLSVSMLKPIIDGKLAHPSGIALSNDENMIFVAETGLNRILRIVCHSSGVYHTSVFHQFSGRFGPTALAMHPDGRLYVARYDFTESSKNGMIAVLNTE
;
A
#
# COMPACT_ATOMS: atom_id res chain seq x y z
N MET A 1 3.24 6.93 -4.66
CA MET A 1 2.84 6.48 -6.02
C MET A 1 3.94 5.65 -6.65
N ILE A 2 3.59 4.76 -7.58
CA ILE A 2 4.55 3.90 -8.28
C ILE A 2 4.11 3.66 -9.73
N LEU A 3 5.07 3.70 -10.65
CA LEU A 3 4.86 3.45 -12.08
C LEU A 3 5.03 1.95 -12.37
N SER A 4 4.09 1.37 -13.08
CA SER A 4 4.19 0.03 -13.67
C SER A 4 4.37 0.17 -15.17
N GLU A 5 5.54 -0.22 -15.67
CA GLU A 5 5.81 -0.23 -17.10
C GLU A 5 5.03 -1.37 -17.81
N LYS A 6 4.99 -2.54 -17.16
CA LYS A 6 4.27 -3.71 -17.66
C LYS A 6 2.78 -3.44 -17.87
N ASN A 7 2.15 -2.76 -16.92
CA ASN A 7 0.71 -2.48 -16.97
C ASN A 7 0.39 -1.12 -17.62
N ASN A 8 1.42 -0.34 -17.99
CA ASN A 8 1.31 1.03 -18.48
C ASN A 8 0.38 1.86 -17.57
N ALA A 9 0.62 1.80 -16.28
CA ALA A 9 -0.23 2.38 -15.26
C ALA A 9 0.57 3.03 -14.15
N LEU A 10 0.00 4.09 -13.58
CA LEU A 10 0.48 4.72 -12.36
C LEU A 10 -0.44 4.32 -11.20
N PHE A 11 0.10 3.71 -10.17
CA PHE A 11 -0.64 3.37 -8.95
C PHE A 11 -0.34 4.36 -7.83
N PHE A 12 -1.35 4.76 -7.07
CA PHE A 12 -1.16 5.62 -5.91
C PHE A 12 -2.20 5.39 -4.83
N THR A 13 -1.85 5.79 -3.62
CA THR A 13 -2.71 5.77 -2.45
C THR A 13 -3.25 7.17 -2.18
N ASP A 14 -4.48 7.24 -1.70
CA ASP A 14 -5.12 8.43 -1.16
C ASP A 14 -5.56 8.12 0.27
N SER A 15 -5.01 8.82 1.24
CA SER A 15 -5.32 8.59 2.66
C SER A 15 -6.72 9.09 3.06
N GLY A 16 -7.39 9.83 2.18
CA GLY A 16 -8.66 10.49 2.46
C GLY A 16 -8.51 11.87 3.09
N PRO A 17 -9.60 12.57 3.36
CA PRO A 17 -9.58 13.92 3.91
C PRO A 17 -8.86 14.00 5.26
N LEU A 18 -8.02 15.01 5.44
CA LEU A 18 -7.32 15.26 6.69
C LEU A 18 -8.33 15.50 7.84
N GLY A 19 -8.13 14.76 8.94
CA GLY A 19 -8.96 14.88 10.13
C GLY A 19 -10.31 14.14 10.07
N GLU A 20 -10.67 13.57 8.92
CA GLU A 20 -11.93 12.83 8.74
C GLU A 20 -11.71 11.33 8.61
N THR A 21 -10.50 10.90 8.23
CA THR A 21 -10.16 9.48 8.08
C THR A 21 -9.68 8.90 9.42
N SER A 22 -10.30 7.80 9.84
CA SER A 22 -9.94 7.06 11.04
C SER A 22 -10.14 5.56 10.84
N ILE A 23 -9.83 4.75 11.85
CA ILE A 23 -10.13 3.31 11.83
C ILE A 23 -11.64 3.07 11.79
N GLU A 24 -12.41 3.91 12.49
CA GLU A 24 -13.87 3.83 12.55
C GLU A 24 -14.55 4.41 11.30
N SER A 25 -13.89 5.39 10.65
CA SER A 25 -14.34 6.04 9.41
C SER A 25 -13.24 5.97 8.36
N SER A 26 -13.01 4.78 7.83
CA SER A 26 -11.99 4.54 6.80
C SER A 26 -12.44 5.11 5.46
N GLN A 27 -11.70 6.08 4.93
CA GLN A 27 -12.02 6.78 3.66
C GLN A 27 -10.86 6.72 2.66
N GLY A 28 -9.80 5.99 2.98
CA GLY A 28 -8.65 5.86 2.11
C GLY A 28 -8.89 4.94 0.91
N SER A 29 -8.16 5.18 -0.15
CA SER A 29 -8.32 4.52 -1.44
C SER A 29 -6.99 4.15 -2.07
N VAL A 30 -7.04 3.21 -3.02
CA VAL A 30 -5.96 2.92 -3.97
C VAL A 30 -6.51 3.11 -5.37
N PHE A 31 -5.80 3.90 -6.16
CA PHE A 31 -6.17 4.21 -7.55
C PHE A 31 -5.11 3.75 -8.54
N ALA A 32 -5.55 3.50 -9.75
CA ALA A 32 -4.71 3.35 -10.93
C ALA A 32 -5.06 4.42 -11.96
N ILE A 33 -4.05 4.96 -12.63
CA ILE A 33 -4.23 5.74 -13.87
C ILE A 33 -3.72 4.88 -15.02
N ASP A 34 -4.62 4.52 -15.93
CA ASP A 34 -4.24 3.92 -17.21
C ASP A 34 -3.62 5.02 -18.08
N LEU A 35 -2.31 4.90 -18.36
CA LEU A 35 -1.56 5.92 -19.07
C LEU A 35 -1.84 5.93 -20.58
N SER A 36 -2.39 4.85 -21.13
CA SER A 36 -2.74 4.77 -22.55
C SER A 36 -3.92 5.64 -22.93
N VAL A 37 -4.86 5.79 -22.00
CA VAL A 37 -6.12 6.54 -22.20
C VAL A 37 -6.32 7.66 -21.18
N SER A 38 -5.34 7.87 -20.29
CA SER A 38 -5.37 8.86 -19.20
C SER A 38 -6.63 8.72 -18.32
N MET A 39 -7.00 7.48 -18.01
CA MET A 39 -8.22 7.18 -17.24
C MET A 39 -7.88 6.77 -15.81
N LEU A 40 -8.51 7.45 -14.84
CA LEU A 40 -8.45 7.09 -13.43
C LEU A 40 -9.42 5.95 -13.14
N LYS A 41 -8.91 4.91 -12.46
CA LYS A 41 -9.71 3.75 -12.03
C LYS A 41 -9.50 3.50 -10.55
N PRO A 42 -10.55 3.37 -9.73
CA PRO A 42 -10.40 2.92 -8.36
C PRO A 42 -10.10 1.41 -8.33
N ILE A 43 -9.11 1.01 -7.51
CA ILE A 43 -8.84 -0.39 -7.17
C ILE A 43 -9.55 -0.73 -5.86
N ILE A 44 -9.38 0.13 -4.85
CA ILE A 44 -10.08 0.09 -3.57
C ILE A 44 -10.57 1.52 -3.31
N ASP A 45 -11.85 1.69 -3.11
CA ASP A 45 -12.47 3.02 -2.97
C ASP A 45 -13.08 3.22 -1.58
N GLY A 46 -12.54 4.18 -0.84
CA GLY A 46 -13.10 4.69 0.41
C GLY A 46 -13.21 3.67 1.55
N LYS A 47 -12.33 2.66 1.61
CA LYS A 47 -12.43 1.54 2.58
C LYS A 47 -11.18 1.30 3.40
N LEU A 48 -10.12 2.07 3.16
CA LEU A 48 -8.84 1.85 3.83
C LEU A 48 -8.59 2.86 4.93
N ALA A 49 -7.99 2.38 6.03
CA ALA A 49 -7.58 3.19 7.15
C ALA A 49 -6.16 3.72 6.92
N HIS A 50 -6.03 4.94 6.42
CA HIS A 50 -4.75 5.59 6.16
C HIS A 50 -3.78 4.75 5.30
N PRO A 51 -4.12 4.43 4.04
CA PRO A 51 -3.15 3.85 3.14
C PRO A 51 -2.05 4.87 2.83
N SER A 52 -0.78 4.44 2.86
CA SER A 52 0.37 5.34 2.69
C SER A 52 1.36 4.79 1.67
N GLY A 53 2.33 3.99 2.09
CA GLY A 53 3.34 3.42 1.20
C GLY A 53 2.76 2.45 0.18
N ILE A 54 3.36 2.44 -1.00
CA ILE A 54 2.99 1.54 -2.09
C ILE A 54 4.25 1.04 -2.81
N ALA A 55 4.29 -0.24 -3.15
CA ALA A 55 5.37 -0.85 -3.91
C ALA A 55 4.84 -1.93 -4.87
N LEU A 56 5.57 -2.19 -5.94
CA LEU A 56 5.29 -3.28 -6.88
C LEU A 56 6.22 -4.47 -6.61
N SER A 57 5.73 -5.69 -6.83
CA SER A 57 6.59 -6.86 -6.98
C SER A 57 7.51 -6.71 -8.21
N ASN A 58 8.64 -7.45 -8.22
CA ASN A 58 9.61 -7.34 -9.32
C ASN A 58 9.04 -7.74 -10.68
N ASP A 59 8.05 -8.63 -10.71
CA ASP A 59 7.32 -9.05 -11.92
C ASP A 59 6.12 -8.14 -12.25
N GLU A 60 5.87 -7.12 -11.42
CA GLU A 60 4.77 -6.17 -11.52
C GLU A 60 3.35 -6.81 -11.52
N ASN A 61 3.21 -8.03 -11.02
CA ASN A 61 1.91 -8.70 -10.89
C ASN A 61 1.21 -8.40 -9.57
N MET A 62 1.94 -7.91 -8.57
CA MET A 62 1.41 -7.61 -7.25
C MET A 62 1.75 -6.18 -6.83
N ILE A 63 0.79 -5.54 -6.19
CA ILE A 63 0.95 -4.25 -5.51
C ILE A 63 0.89 -4.50 -4.02
N PHE A 64 1.86 -3.97 -3.28
CA PHE A 64 1.84 -3.94 -1.81
C PHE A 64 1.47 -2.55 -1.32
N VAL A 65 0.57 -2.47 -0.36
CA VAL A 65 0.07 -1.22 0.21
C VAL A 65 0.20 -1.25 1.72
N ALA A 66 0.83 -0.24 2.29
CA ALA A 66 0.85 -0.04 3.74
C ALA A 66 -0.47 0.60 4.18
N GLU A 67 -1.32 -0.15 4.87
CA GLU A 67 -2.51 0.37 5.54
C GLU A 67 -2.14 0.71 6.98
N THR A 68 -1.67 1.93 7.16
CA THR A 68 -1.07 2.41 8.40
C THR A 68 -2.03 2.32 9.60
N GLY A 69 -3.28 2.72 9.41
CA GLY A 69 -4.28 2.75 10.49
C GLY A 69 -4.63 1.38 11.05
N LEU A 70 -4.52 0.31 10.26
CA LEU A 70 -4.75 -1.07 10.70
C LEU A 70 -3.46 -1.87 10.88
N ASN A 71 -2.30 -1.22 10.83
CA ASN A 71 -0.99 -1.81 11.12
C ASN A 71 -0.71 -3.07 10.28
N ARG A 72 -1.02 -3.01 8.98
CA ARG A 72 -0.88 -4.15 8.08
C ARG A 72 -0.41 -3.78 6.68
N ILE A 73 0.06 -4.78 5.96
CA ILE A 73 0.36 -4.70 4.53
C ILE A 73 -0.70 -5.46 3.77
N LEU A 74 -1.30 -4.80 2.80
CA LEU A 74 -2.19 -5.43 1.83
C LEU A 74 -1.39 -5.89 0.61
N ARG A 75 -1.84 -6.97 0.00
CA ARG A 75 -1.39 -7.45 -1.29
C ARG A 75 -2.55 -7.40 -2.28
N ILE A 76 -2.34 -6.74 -3.39
CA ILE A 76 -3.30 -6.63 -4.49
C ILE A 76 -2.69 -7.35 -5.68
N VAL A 77 -3.32 -8.43 -6.14
CA VAL A 77 -2.90 -9.18 -7.32
C VAL A 77 -3.56 -8.59 -8.55
N CYS A 78 -2.74 -8.21 -9.54
CA CYS A 78 -3.18 -7.65 -10.81
C CYS A 78 -3.32 -8.80 -11.82
N HIS A 79 -4.54 -9.14 -12.22
CA HIS A 79 -4.79 -10.14 -13.25
C HIS A 79 -4.79 -9.52 -14.63
N SER A 80 -4.39 -10.30 -15.63
CA SER A 80 -4.36 -9.87 -17.04
C SER A 80 -5.74 -9.46 -17.59
N SER A 81 -6.81 -9.93 -16.96
CA SER A 81 -8.20 -9.54 -17.26
C SER A 81 -8.58 -8.14 -16.77
N GLY A 82 -7.69 -7.43 -16.04
CA GLY A 82 -7.97 -6.15 -15.41
C GLY A 82 -8.69 -6.26 -14.07
N VAL A 83 -8.81 -7.47 -13.52
CA VAL A 83 -9.38 -7.72 -12.19
C VAL A 83 -8.29 -7.63 -11.14
N TYR A 84 -8.62 -7.03 -9.99
CA TYR A 84 -7.73 -6.92 -8.84
C TYR A 84 -8.28 -7.72 -7.67
N HIS A 85 -7.42 -8.55 -7.05
CA HIS A 85 -7.76 -9.27 -5.82
C HIS A 85 -6.93 -8.76 -4.66
N THR A 86 -7.59 -8.34 -3.59
CA THR A 86 -6.96 -7.80 -2.39
C THR A 86 -7.01 -8.81 -1.24
N SER A 87 -5.89 -8.96 -0.57
CA SER A 87 -5.77 -9.78 0.65
C SER A 87 -4.82 -9.12 1.65
N VAL A 88 -4.92 -9.51 2.92
CA VAL A 88 -3.92 -9.13 3.92
C VAL A 88 -2.67 -9.99 3.69
N PHE A 89 -1.56 -9.33 3.39
CA PHE A 89 -0.27 -10.00 3.21
C PHE A 89 0.44 -10.23 4.55
N HIS A 90 0.48 -9.19 5.39
CA HIS A 90 1.12 -9.27 6.69
C HIS A 90 0.42 -8.36 7.70
N GLN A 91 0.12 -8.89 8.88
CA GLN A 91 -0.40 -8.13 10.02
C GLN A 91 0.72 -7.92 11.03
N PHE A 92 1.06 -6.67 11.30
CA PHE A 92 1.99 -6.34 12.37
C PHE A 92 1.29 -6.28 13.72
N SER A 93 2.05 -6.47 14.77
CA SER A 93 1.64 -6.21 16.15
C SER A 93 2.40 -5.02 16.73
N GLY A 94 1.88 -4.47 17.82
CA GLY A 94 2.49 -3.33 18.51
C GLY A 94 2.11 -1.98 17.90
N ARG A 95 2.81 -0.95 18.34
CA ARG A 95 2.48 0.46 18.07
C ARG A 95 3.14 1.07 16.83
N PHE A 96 4.05 0.34 16.18
CA PHE A 96 4.73 0.83 14.98
C PHE A 96 3.91 0.53 13.73
N GLY A 97 3.34 1.56 13.12
CA GLY A 97 2.58 1.44 11.88
C GLY A 97 3.47 1.50 10.63
N PRO A 98 3.14 0.73 9.57
CA PRO A 98 3.84 0.80 8.30
C PRO A 98 3.53 2.13 7.59
N THR A 99 4.56 2.78 7.02
CA THR A 99 4.42 4.10 6.36
C THR A 99 4.98 4.14 4.95
N ALA A 100 6.08 3.45 4.69
CA ALA A 100 6.71 3.41 3.38
C ALA A 100 7.16 2.00 3.03
N LEU A 101 7.14 1.68 1.76
CA LEU A 101 7.51 0.38 1.22
C LEU A 101 8.56 0.53 0.12
N ALA A 102 9.49 -0.43 0.07
CA ALA A 102 10.44 -0.56 -1.04
C ALA A 102 10.67 -2.04 -1.34
N MET A 103 10.57 -2.40 -2.62
CA MET A 103 10.85 -3.75 -3.09
C MET A 103 12.32 -3.87 -3.48
N HIS A 104 13.01 -4.86 -2.93
CA HIS A 104 14.36 -5.21 -3.32
C HIS A 104 14.34 -6.22 -4.48
N PRO A 105 15.33 -6.19 -5.40
CA PRO A 105 15.39 -7.12 -6.54
C PRO A 105 15.40 -8.62 -6.17
N ASP A 106 15.81 -8.96 -4.95
CA ASP A 106 15.80 -10.35 -4.46
C ASP A 106 14.43 -10.82 -3.93
N GLY A 107 13.35 -10.02 -4.08
CA GLY A 107 12.00 -10.37 -3.67
C GLY A 107 11.65 -10.01 -2.21
N ARG A 108 12.53 -9.32 -1.49
CA ARG A 108 12.23 -8.84 -0.13
C ARG A 108 11.57 -7.48 -0.15
N LEU A 109 10.51 -7.33 0.64
CA LEU A 109 9.82 -6.07 0.86
C LEU A 109 10.33 -5.41 2.15
N TYR A 110 10.90 -4.23 2.01
CA TYR A 110 11.34 -3.41 3.13
C TYR A 110 10.20 -2.48 3.53
N VAL A 111 9.88 -2.47 4.81
CA VAL A 111 8.77 -1.72 5.38
C VAL A 111 9.29 -0.76 6.43
N ALA A 112 9.21 0.54 6.17
CA ALA A 112 9.46 1.54 7.20
C ALA A 112 8.26 1.59 8.14
N ARG A 113 8.50 1.48 9.45
CA ARG A 113 7.47 1.53 10.49
C ARG A 113 7.77 2.67 11.44
N TYR A 114 6.75 3.43 11.75
CA TYR A 114 6.84 4.59 12.64
C TYR A 114 5.96 4.43 13.86
N ASP A 115 6.45 4.89 15.00
CA ASP A 115 5.70 4.96 16.25
C ASP A 115 4.90 6.26 16.30
N PHE A 116 3.59 6.16 16.11
CA PHE A 116 2.67 7.31 16.14
C PHE A 116 2.30 7.74 17.57
N THR A 117 2.77 7.02 18.59
CA THR A 117 2.66 7.49 19.97
C THR A 117 3.81 8.45 20.26
N GLU A 118 3.55 9.57 20.90
CA GLU A 118 4.57 10.60 21.19
C GLU A 118 5.71 10.11 22.13
N SER A 119 5.68 8.86 22.53
CA SER A 119 6.58 8.28 23.52
C SER A 119 7.93 7.81 22.99
N SER A 120 8.13 7.75 21.66
CA SER A 120 9.37 7.26 21.05
C SER A 120 9.76 8.09 19.84
N LYS A 121 11.05 8.40 19.73
CA LYS A 121 11.64 9.01 18.51
C LYS A 121 12.24 7.96 17.58
N ASN A 122 12.00 6.68 17.83
CA ASN A 122 12.59 5.58 17.09
C ASN A 122 11.65 5.12 15.98
N GLY A 123 12.24 4.80 14.85
CA GLY A 123 11.60 4.07 13.75
C GLY A 123 12.14 2.64 13.68
N MET A 124 11.54 1.84 12.83
CA MET A 124 11.91 0.45 12.60
C MET A 124 11.82 0.13 11.10
N ILE A 125 12.73 -0.69 10.61
CA ILE A 125 12.60 -1.31 9.28
C ILE A 125 12.30 -2.80 9.49
N ALA A 126 11.17 -3.25 8.99
CA ALA A 126 10.84 -4.66 8.87
C ALA A 126 11.19 -5.15 7.46
N VAL A 127 11.62 -6.40 7.36
CA VAL A 127 11.93 -7.04 6.08
C VAL A 127 11.05 -8.28 5.94
N LEU A 128 10.23 -8.33 4.89
CA LEU A 128 9.30 -9.41 4.62
C LEU A 128 9.71 -10.14 3.34
N ASN A 129 9.67 -11.46 3.37
CA ASN A 129 9.79 -12.28 2.16
C ASN A 129 8.45 -12.29 1.43
N THR A 130 8.45 -12.05 0.12
CA THR A 130 7.22 -11.99 -0.69
C THR A 130 7.00 -13.27 -1.53
N GLU A 131 7.93 -14.23 -1.46
CA GLU A 131 7.83 -15.54 -2.11
C GLU A 131 7.10 -16.58 -1.25
#